data_14ec509b19dbb03d5179f38f6e85c270
#
_entry.id   14ec509b19dbb03d5179f38f6e85c270
#
_cell.length_a   1.000
_cell.length_b   1.000
_cell.length_c   1.000
_cell.angle_alpha   90.00
_cell.angle_beta   90.00
_cell.angle_gamma   90.00
#
_symmetry.space_group_name_H-M   'P 1'
#
loop_
_entity.id
_entity.type
_entity.pdbx_description
1 polymer ?
#
loop_
_entity_poly.entity_id
_entity_poly.type
_entity_poly.pdbx_seq_one_letter_code
_entity_poly.pdbx_strand_id
1 'polypeptide(L)'
;MTVINAIKFDKNTGAMCCDEQTTIGDVRRMMSSDKIQQIVPSAIRKNVKLEVLYGGTGTTAIGDEIRKGMKTRLTKEYEELKNKTKERIEHLKSIDEIAQIGFEEMMKVKHRHVNDIIKGYFSFESKDFNQGFYCKEEDKKIEISQKDVKDKVFGLINWKDAEEADGIFLNAAIICGFDETGEFKIFKLNLKTDMTCDLVPSIFETVGSGSDASQIIFAAYSGVKTLDERRNKIDRVEGIIQLIRATNAAARFNMGVGGYFNIIYFDGTKDSPSERLVEVMDNRAKLASELVQAYYSNYISDNNAYEIIDELIYNRKKSFKEMNAAFLKASKNKAKMERFLRGYKVA
;
A
#
# COMPACT_ATOMS: atom_id res chain seq x y z
N MET A 1 -8.10 -10.52 1.84
CA MET A 1 -6.66 -10.80 1.97
C MET A 1 -5.93 -9.97 0.94
N THR A 2 -4.70 -9.56 1.23
CA THR A 2 -3.98 -8.57 0.40
C THR A 2 -2.50 -8.63 0.74
N VAL A 3 -1.64 -8.27 -0.19
CA VAL A 3 -0.26 -7.87 0.09
C VAL A 3 0.03 -6.53 -0.56
N ILE A 4 0.68 -5.64 0.19
CA ILE A 4 1.22 -4.38 -0.32
C ILE A 4 2.66 -4.30 0.14
N ASN A 5 3.55 -4.12 -0.80
CA ASN A 5 4.98 -4.05 -0.61
C ASN A 5 5.50 -2.71 -1.11
N ALA A 6 6.41 -2.09 -0.38
CA ALA A 6 7.13 -0.91 -0.81
C ALA A 6 8.63 -1.10 -0.61
N ILE A 7 9.45 -0.52 -1.50
CA ILE A 7 10.91 -0.57 -1.44
C ILE A 7 11.50 0.78 -1.85
N LYS A 8 12.51 1.23 -1.12
CA LYS A 8 13.34 2.39 -1.42
C LYS A 8 14.61 1.94 -2.13
N PHE A 9 14.93 2.52 -3.28
CA PHE A 9 16.16 2.19 -4.02
C PHE A 9 17.30 3.12 -3.64
N ASP A 10 17.00 4.41 -3.61
CA ASP A 10 17.94 5.46 -3.19
C ASP A 10 17.18 6.62 -2.52
N LYS A 11 17.85 7.75 -2.35
CA LYS A 11 17.26 8.93 -1.71
C LYS A 11 15.98 9.41 -2.43
N ASN A 12 15.91 9.30 -3.76
CA ASN A 12 14.88 9.93 -4.58
C ASN A 12 13.96 8.93 -5.27
N THR A 13 14.31 7.64 -5.26
CA THR A 13 13.58 6.63 -6.03
C THR A 13 13.12 5.48 -5.16
N GLY A 14 11.97 4.91 -5.52
CA GLY A 14 11.39 3.76 -4.86
C GLY A 14 10.25 3.17 -5.67
N ALA A 15 9.64 2.11 -5.16
CA ALA A 15 8.51 1.49 -5.79
C ALA A 15 7.53 0.89 -4.78
N MET A 16 6.30 0.73 -5.21
CA MET A 16 5.23 0.05 -4.49
C MET A 16 4.60 -1.01 -5.39
N CYS A 17 4.22 -2.15 -4.81
CA CYS A 17 3.55 -3.22 -5.54
C CYS A 17 2.45 -3.84 -4.69
N CYS A 18 1.32 -4.14 -5.30
CA CYS A 18 0.26 -4.92 -4.68
C CYS A 18 -0.26 -6.01 -5.61
N ASP A 19 -0.97 -6.97 -5.02
CA ASP A 19 -1.80 -7.91 -5.74
C ASP A 19 -3.18 -7.30 -6.02
N GLU A 20 -3.89 -7.77 -7.05
CA GLU A 20 -5.22 -7.26 -7.42
C GLU A 20 -6.39 -8.07 -6.83
N GLN A 21 -6.11 -9.23 -6.25
CA GLN A 21 -7.18 -10.08 -5.75
C GLN A 21 -7.80 -9.51 -4.47
N THR A 22 -9.12 -9.33 -4.48
CA THR A 22 -9.93 -9.03 -3.30
C THR A 22 -10.76 -10.26 -2.93
N THR A 23 -10.73 -10.64 -1.66
CA THR A 23 -11.54 -11.74 -1.11
C THR A 23 -12.71 -11.17 -0.34
N ILE A 24 -13.92 -11.57 -0.69
CA ILE A 24 -15.16 -11.17 -0.01
C ILE A 24 -15.70 -12.39 0.72
N GLY A 25 -15.72 -12.33 2.06
CA GLY A 25 -15.95 -13.51 2.90
C GLY A 25 -14.89 -14.58 2.62
N ASP A 26 -15.21 -15.83 2.88
CA ASP A 26 -14.26 -16.95 2.70
C ASP A 26 -14.28 -17.56 1.29
N VAL A 27 -15.24 -17.18 0.46
CA VAL A 27 -15.57 -17.91 -0.77
C VAL A 27 -15.43 -17.08 -2.04
N ARG A 28 -15.72 -15.79 -2.02
CA ARG A 28 -15.79 -14.97 -3.23
C ARG A 28 -14.50 -14.20 -3.46
N ARG A 29 -13.86 -14.44 -4.61
CA ARG A 29 -12.69 -13.70 -5.07
C ARG A 29 -13.07 -12.77 -6.21
N MET A 30 -12.61 -11.54 -6.13
CA MET A 30 -12.75 -10.53 -7.20
C MET A 30 -11.39 -9.97 -7.53
N MET A 31 -11.22 -9.58 -8.79
CA MET A 31 -10.08 -8.77 -9.21
C MET A 31 -10.42 -7.31 -8.96
N SER A 32 -9.54 -6.59 -8.28
CA SER A 32 -9.68 -5.18 -7.98
C SER A 32 -8.31 -4.53 -7.98
N SER A 33 -8.13 -3.54 -8.83
CA SER A 33 -6.86 -2.80 -8.98
C SER A 33 -6.68 -1.68 -7.94
N ASP A 34 -7.68 -1.37 -7.12
CA ASP A 34 -7.72 -0.14 -6.34
C ASP A 34 -7.07 -0.19 -4.96
N LYS A 35 -6.18 -1.16 -4.71
CA LYS A 35 -5.51 -1.30 -3.41
C LYS A 35 -4.48 -0.20 -3.14
N ILE A 36 -3.83 0.30 -4.18
CA ILE A 36 -2.90 1.42 -4.12
C ILE A 36 -3.51 2.59 -4.91
N GLN A 37 -3.64 3.74 -4.28
CA GLN A 37 -4.20 4.92 -4.93
C GLN A 37 -3.41 6.18 -4.65
N GLN A 38 -3.34 7.03 -5.68
CA GLN A 38 -2.80 8.38 -5.56
C GLN A 38 -3.69 9.24 -4.65
N ILE A 39 -3.08 9.80 -3.62
CA ILE A 39 -3.75 10.66 -2.64
C ILE A 39 -3.78 12.11 -3.11
N VAL A 40 -2.73 12.55 -3.80
CA VAL A 40 -2.63 13.93 -4.28
C VAL A 40 -3.46 14.11 -5.55
N PRO A 41 -4.48 14.98 -5.56
CA PRO A 41 -5.28 15.26 -6.75
C PRO A 41 -4.43 15.74 -7.94
N SER A 42 -4.84 15.39 -9.15
CA SER A 42 -4.11 15.74 -10.38
C SER A 42 -3.93 17.26 -10.56
N ALA A 43 -4.89 18.06 -10.11
CA ALA A 43 -4.80 19.51 -10.15
C ALA A 43 -3.64 20.04 -9.29
N ILE A 44 -3.36 19.41 -8.16
CA ILE A 44 -2.24 19.75 -7.28
C ILE A 44 -0.93 19.29 -7.91
N ARG A 45 -0.86 18.02 -8.34
CA ARG A 45 0.35 17.41 -8.92
C ARG A 45 0.92 18.15 -10.13
N LYS A 46 0.08 18.84 -10.89
CA LYS A 46 0.50 19.66 -12.03
C LYS A 46 1.24 20.93 -11.62
N ASN A 47 0.98 21.43 -10.42
CA ASN A 47 1.50 22.72 -9.93
C ASN A 47 2.54 22.57 -8.83
N VAL A 48 2.50 21.45 -8.10
CA VAL A 48 3.38 21.17 -6.97
C VAL A 48 4.08 19.84 -7.21
N LYS A 49 5.36 19.76 -6.87
CA LYS A 49 6.11 18.50 -6.91
C LYS A 49 5.76 17.66 -5.68
N LEU A 50 4.70 16.89 -5.80
CA LEU A 50 4.17 16.07 -4.72
C LEU A 50 3.53 14.80 -5.30
N GLU A 51 4.07 13.65 -4.95
CA GLU A 51 3.53 12.35 -5.33
C GLU A 51 3.42 11.48 -4.09
N VAL A 52 2.20 11.10 -3.70
CA VAL A 52 1.96 10.28 -2.51
C VAL A 52 0.92 9.22 -2.80
N LEU A 53 1.28 7.97 -2.59
CA LEU A 53 0.38 6.84 -2.67
C LEU A 53 -0.02 6.34 -1.28
N TYR A 54 -1.25 5.93 -1.17
CA TYR A 54 -1.80 5.18 -0.05
C TYR A 54 -2.13 3.76 -0.50
N GLY A 55 -1.55 2.78 0.15
CA GLY A 55 -1.89 1.38 -0.03
C GLY A 55 -2.46 0.83 1.26
N GLY A 56 -3.75 0.48 1.27
CA GLY A 56 -4.45 0.01 2.46
C GLY A 56 -4.81 -1.47 2.40
N THR A 57 -4.74 -2.14 3.55
CA THR A 57 -5.17 -3.52 3.76
C THR A 57 -6.29 -3.56 4.81
N GLY A 58 -7.06 -4.65 4.86
CA GLY A 58 -8.19 -4.79 5.75
C GLY A 58 -9.52 -4.54 5.04
N THR A 59 -10.45 -3.85 5.70
CA THR A 59 -11.77 -3.58 5.14
C THR A 59 -11.70 -2.47 4.08
N THR A 60 -12.10 -2.79 2.86
CA THR A 60 -12.03 -1.88 1.70
C THR A 60 -12.78 -0.57 1.95
N ALA A 61 -14.01 -0.64 2.52
CA ALA A 61 -14.80 0.55 2.80
C ALA A 61 -14.09 1.53 3.74
N ILE A 62 -13.39 1.03 4.76
CA ILE A 62 -12.61 1.84 5.70
C ILE A 62 -11.40 2.48 4.99
N GLY A 63 -10.70 1.70 4.16
CA GLY A 63 -9.61 2.23 3.35
C GLY A 63 -10.07 3.36 2.42
N ASP A 64 -11.23 3.20 1.80
CA ASP A 64 -11.83 4.23 0.91
C ASP A 64 -12.20 5.51 1.67
N GLU A 65 -12.74 5.39 2.89
CA GLU A 65 -13.03 6.56 3.72
C GLU A 65 -11.78 7.32 4.10
N ILE A 66 -10.73 6.61 4.56
CA ILE A 66 -9.46 7.22 4.92
C ILE A 66 -8.89 7.99 3.73
N ARG A 67 -8.82 7.35 2.56
CA ARG A 67 -8.34 7.98 1.32
C ARG A 67 -9.15 9.20 0.90
N LYS A 68 -10.47 9.11 1.00
CA LYS A 68 -11.37 10.23 0.70
C LYS A 68 -11.14 11.40 1.67
N GLY A 69 -10.98 11.11 2.96
CA GLY A 69 -10.65 12.10 3.98
C GLY A 69 -9.34 12.82 3.67
N MET A 70 -8.27 12.06 3.37
CA MET A 70 -6.98 12.62 2.99
C MET A 70 -7.08 13.53 1.75
N LYS A 71 -7.70 13.05 0.66
CA LYS A 71 -7.89 13.84 -0.57
C LYS A 71 -8.67 15.12 -0.31
N THR A 72 -9.72 15.05 0.50
CA THR A 72 -10.55 16.21 0.86
C THR A 72 -9.74 17.25 1.62
N ARG A 73 -8.95 16.84 2.61
CA ARG A 73 -8.09 17.75 3.39
C ARG A 73 -7.05 18.43 2.50
N LEU A 74 -6.33 17.64 1.69
CA LEU A 74 -5.30 18.19 0.78
C LEU A 74 -5.91 19.17 -0.24
N THR A 75 -7.08 18.84 -0.78
CA THR A 75 -7.78 19.74 -1.72
C THR A 75 -8.15 21.05 -1.05
N LYS A 76 -8.72 20.98 0.15
CA LYS A 76 -9.13 22.18 0.91
C LYS A 76 -7.94 23.08 1.21
N GLU A 77 -6.84 22.53 1.69
CA GLU A 77 -5.61 23.28 1.98
C GLU A 77 -5.02 23.93 0.72
N TYR A 78 -5.01 23.20 -0.39
CA TYR A 78 -4.55 23.73 -1.66
C TYR A 78 -5.41 24.93 -2.13
N GLU A 79 -6.73 24.82 -2.06
CA GLU A 79 -7.63 25.93 -2.43
C GLU A 79 -7.51 27.12 -1.48
N GLU A 80 -7.31 26.90 -0.18
CA GLU A 80 -7.06 27.95 0.78
C GLU A 80 -5.76 28.70 0.49
N LEU A 81 -4.68 28.00 0.18
CA LEU A 81 -3.40 28.58 -0.21
C LEU A 81 -3.52 29.37 -1.52
N LYS A 82 -4.17 28.78 -2.53
CA LYS A 82 -4.38 29.39 -3.83
C LYS A 82 -5.17 30.71 -3.72
N ASN A 83 -6.13 30.77 -2.81
CA ASN A 83 -6.93 31.98 -2.60
C ASN A 83 -6.17 33.08 -1.81
N LYS A 84 -5.19 32.68 -0.99
CA LYS A 84 -4.39 33.63 -0.17
C LYS A 84 -3.18 34.19 -0.92
N THR A 85 -2.57 33.41 -1.81
CA THR A 85 -1.37 33.79 -2.53
C THR A 85 -1.70 34.05 -3.99
N LYS A 86 -1.29 35.24 -4.50
CA LYS A 86 -1.31 35.54 -5.94
C LYS A 86 -0.16 34.88 -6.68
N GLU A 87 0.79 34.32 -5.95
CA GLU A 87 1.99 33.65 -6.45
C GLU A 87 1.76 32.16 -6.63
N ARG A 88 2.64 31.51 -7.39
CA ARG A 88 2.61 30.06 -7.59
C ARG A 88 2.78 29.36 -6.24
N ILE A 89 1.91 28.39 -5.94
CA ILE A 89 2.05 27.55 -4.77
C ILE A 89 3.20 26.59 -5.04
N GLU A 90 4.32 26.77 -4.34
CA GLU A 90 5.48 25.91 -4.45
C GLU A 90 5.47 24.78 -3.41
N HIS A 91 4.85 25.05 -2.25
CA HIS A 91 4.79 24.11 -1.14
C HIS A 91 3.34 23.90 -0.70
N LEU A 92 2.91 22.67 -0.58
CA LEU A 92 1.64 22.36 0.05
C LEU A 92 1.89 21.80 1.46
N LYS A 93 2.39 20.57 1.52
CA LYS A 93 2.77 19.86 2.75
C LYS A 93 3.90 18.88 2.43
N SER A 94 4.73 18.63 3.43
CA SER A 94 5.73 17.57 3.35
C SER A 94 5.06 16.19 3.35
N ILE A 95 5.76 15.19 2.87
CA ILE A 95 5.28 13.81 2.93
C ILE A 95 5.07 13.34 4.37
N ASP A 96 5.86 13.85 5.32
CA ASP A 96 5.73 13.56 6.76
C ASP A 96 4.39 14.07 7.30
N GLU A 97 4.02 15.31 6.95
CA GLU A 97 2.71 15.88 7.32
C GLU A 97 1.56 15.14 6.67
N ILE A 98 1.71 14.68 5.42
CA ILE A 98 0.67 13.91 4.72
C ILE A 98 0.50 12.52 5.35
N ALA A 99 1.57 11.88 5.79
CA ALA A 99 1.50 10.63 6.53
C ALA A 99 0.76 10.84 7.86
N GLN A 100 1.02 11.95 8.56
CA GLN A 100 0.29 12.33 9.77
C GLN A 100 -1.20 12.59 9.50
N ILE A 101 -1.55 13.26 8.39
CA ILE A 101 -2.95 13.41 7.95
C ILE A 101 -3.60 12.03 7.73
N GLY A 102 -2.88 11.10 7.11
CA GLY A 102 -3.36 9.72 6.90
C GLY A 102 -3.68 9.02 8.21
N PHE A 103 -2.81 9.17 9.21
CA PHE A 103 -3.01 8.62 10.54
C PHE A 103 -4.22 9.26 11.25
N GLU A 104 -4.36 10.58 11.20
CA GLU A 104 -5.49 11.29 11.79
C GLU A 104 -6.83 10.89 11.17
N GLU A 105 -6.90 10.77 9.84
CA GLU A 105 -8.11 10.29 9.17
C GLU A 105 -8.41 8.83 9.52
N MET A 106 -7.40 7.99 9.62
CA MET A 106 -7.52 6.61 10.06
C MET A 106 -8.09 6.53 11.50
N MET A 107 -7.58 7.34 12.42
CA MET A 107 -8.09 7.42 13.79
C MET A 107 -9.53 7.95 13.86
N LYS A 108 -9.85 8.96 13.07
CA LYS A 108 -11.20 9.54 12.97
C LYS A 108 -12.22 8.51 12.48
N VAL A 109 -11.90 7.78 11.43
CA VAL A 109 -12.75 6.70 10.89
C VAL A 109 -12.95 5.61 11.94
N LYS A 110 -11.87 5.19 12.63
CA LYS A 110 -11.92 4.25 13.74
C LYS A 110 -12.89 4.71 14.84
N HIS A 111 -12.67 5.89 15.37
CA HIS A 111 -13.49 6.41 16.48
C HIS A 111 -14.97 6.45 16.11
N ARG A 112 -15.29 6.85 14.86
CA ARG A 112 -16.66 6.85 14.37
C ARG A 112 -17.25 5.44 14.38
N HIS A 113 -16.58 4.45 13.80
CA HIS A 113 -17.08 3.08 13.73
C HIS A 113 -17.24 2.45 15.12
N VAL A 114 -16.28 2.67 16.03
CA VAL A 114 -16.40 2.22 17.43
C VAL A 114 -17.64 2.85 18.08
N ASN A 115 -17.83 4.14 17.87
CA ASN A 115 -18.97 4.86 18.43
C ASN A 115 -20.30 4.34 17.89
N ASP A 116 -20.39 4.08 16.58
CA ASP A 116 -21.58 3.52 15.93
C ASP A 116 -21.91 2.12 16.46
N ILE A 117 -20.90 1.29 16.72
CA ILE A 117 -21.08 -0.03 17.35
C ILE A 117 -21.61 0.12 18.77
N ILE A 118 -20.99 0.97 19.60
CA ILE A 118 -21.42 1.20 20.99
C ILE A 118 -22.86 1.70 21.00
N LYS A 119 -23.19 2.67 20.14
CA LYS A 119 -24.54 3.22 20.02
C LYS A 119 -25.57 2.20 19.57
N GLY A 120 -25.21 1.32 18.62
CA GLY A 120 -26.06 0.24 18.13
C GLY A 120 -26.39 -0.80 19.18
N TYR A 121 -25.41 -1.19 20.02
CA TYR A 121 -25.61 -2.20 21.05
C TYR A 121 -26.19 -1.66 22.36
N PHE A 122 -25.82 -0.45 22.77
CA PHE A 122 -26.07 0.05 24.12
C PHE A 122 -26.89 1.34 24.17
N SER A 123 -27.22 1.93 23.02
CA SER A 123 -27.98 3.20 22.91
C SER A 123 -27.31 4.41 23.58
N PHE A 124 -25.99 4.39 23.81
CA PHE A 124 -25.18 5.52 24.26
C PHE A 124 -23.88 5.60 23.42
N GLU A 125 -23.14 6.70 23.57
CA GLU A 125 -21.91 6.94 22.81
C GLU A 125 -20.65 6.77 23.67
N SER A 126 -19.47 6.70 23.05
CA SER A 126 -18.19 6.59 23.77
C SER A 126 -17.97 7.74 24.76
N LYS A 127 -18.43 8.96 24.42
CA LYS A 127 -18.36 10.11 25.33
C LYS A 127 -19.17 9.90 26.61
N ASP A 128 -20.36 9.29 26.49
CA ASP A 128 -21.25 9.01 27.63
C ASP A 128 -20.62 7.94 28.54
N PHE A 129 -19.98 6.93 27.93
CA PHE A 129 -19.21 5.93 28.65
C PHE A 129 -18.08 6.55 29.48
N ASN A 130 -17.35 7.49 28.90
CA ASN A 130 -16.26 8.19 29.61
C ASN A 130 -16.78 9.08 30.75
N GLN A 131 -18.03 9.57 30.62
CA GLN A 131 -18.70 10.33 31.69
C GLN A 131 -19.33 9.44 32.76
N GLY A 132 -19.50 8.14 32.46
CA GLY A 132 -20.13 7.17 33.35
C GLY A 132 -21.64 7.16 33.35
N PHE A 133 -22.31 7.99 32.54
CA PHE A 133 -23.76 8.08 32.42
C PHE A 133 -24.18 8.55 31.02
N TYR A 134 -25.42 8.23 30.63
CA TYR A 134 -26.05 8.80 29.43
C TYR A 134 -27.43 9.34 29.74
N CYS A 135 -27.95 10.24 28.88
CA CYS A 135 -29.30 10.80 29.01
C CYS A 135 -30.23 10.15 27.96
N LYS A 136 -31.34 9.56 28.42
CA LYS A 136 -32.33 8.93 27.55
C LYS A 136 -33.49 9.88 27.18
N GLU A 137 -33.82 10.81 28.05
CA GLU A 137 -34.84 11.86 27.89
C GLU A 137 -34.23 13.15 28.47
N GLU A 138 -34.80 14.32 28.07
CA GLU A 138 -34.32 15.58 28.60
C GLU A 138 -34.26 15.55 30.14
N ASP A 139 -33.05 15.45 30.69
CA ASP A 139 -32.68 15.49 32.12
C ASP A 139 -32.60 14.15 32.90
N LYS A 140 -32.96 12.99 32.34
CA LYS A 140 -32.84 11.75 33.07
C LYS A 140 -31.47 11.08 32.83
N LYS A 141 -30.54 11.31 33.77
CA LYS A 141 -29.24 10.63 33.77
C LYS A 141 -29.38 9.16 34.16
N ILE A 142 -28.86 8.27 33.33
CA ILE A 142 -28.80 6.83 33.59
C ILE A 142 -27.33 6.45 33.74
N GLU A 143 -26.97 5.93 34.91
CA GLU A 143 -25.61 5.48 35.20
C GLU A 143 -25.28 4.20 34.42
N ILE A 144 -24.08 4.14 33.83
CA ILE A 144 -23.54 2.96 33.20
C ILE A 144 -22.87 2.12 34.29
N SER A 145 -23.66 1.31 35.02
CA SER A 145 -23.21 0.58 36.20
C SER A 145 -22.90 -0.90 35.93
N GLN A 146 -23.54 -1.50 34.92
CA GLN A 146 -23.38 -2.94 34.61
C GLN A 146 -21.97 -3.28 34.19
N LYS A 147 -21.35 -4.22 34.93
CA LYS A 147 -19.95 -4.62 34.71
C LYS A 147 -19.73 -5.17 33.30
N ASP A 148 -20.58 -6.05 32.82
CA ASP A 148 -20.45 -6.68 31.50
C ASP A 148 -20.52 -5.67 30.36
N VAL A 149 -21.37 -4.63 30.52
CA VAL A 149 -21.45 -3.50 29.58
C VAL A 149 -20.15 -2.71 29.60
N LYS A 150 -19.63 -2.39 30.81
CA LYS A 150 -18.37 -1.67 30.97
C LYS A 150 -17.20 -2.42 30.32
N ASP A 151 -17.09 -3.72 30.60
CA ASP A 151 -16.00 -4.57 30.08
C ASP A 151 -16.06 -4.64 28.54
N LYS A 152 -17.27 -4.85 27.97
CA LYS A 152 -17.45 -4.91 26.52
C LYS A 152 -17.14 -3.57 25.84
N VAL A 153 -17.63 -2.46 26.37
CA VAL A 153 -17.39 -1.13 25.82
C VAL A 153 -15.91 -0.76 25.95
N PHE A 154 -15.29 -1.08 27.08
CA PHE A 154 -13.87 -0.87 27.30
C PHE A 154 -13.03 -1.69 26.32
N GLY A 155 -13.41 -2.94 26.07
CA GLY A 155 -12.79 -3.79 25.03
C GLY A 155 -12.88 -3.19 23.64
N LEU A 156 -14.06 -2.68 23.24
CA LEU A 156 -14.27 -2.01 21.95
C LEU A 156 -13.42 -0.73 21.81
N ILE A 157 -13.34 0.08 22.86
CA ILE A 157 -12.55 1.32 22.84
C ILE A 157 -11.04 1.03 22.81
N ASN A 158 -10.59 0.03 23.58
CA ASN A 158 -9.17 -0.28 23.74
C ASN A 158 -8.67 -1.45 22.85
N TRP A 159 -9.52 -2.06 22.05
CA TRP A 159 -9.18 -3.13 21.08
C TRP A 159 -8.67 -4.44 21.69
N LYS A 160 -8.80 -4.65 22.99
CA LYS A 160 -8.25 -5.83 23.67
C LYS A 160 -9.06 -7.10 23.45
N ASP A 161 -10.37 -6.97 23.23
CA ASP A 161 -11.30 -8.10 23.12
C ASP A 161 -12.21 -8.02 21.90
N ALA A 162 -11.69 -7.44 20.83
CA ALA A 162 -12.50 -7.12 19.66
C ALA A 162 -12.53 -8.24 18.62
N GLU A 163 -12.85 -9.50 19.00
CA GLU A 163 -13.14 -10.53 18.00
C GLU A 163 -14.26 -10.09 17.05
N GLU A 164 -15.29 -9.41 17.56
CA GLU A 164 -16.38 -8.84 16.74
C GLU A 164 -15.95 -7.59 15.95
N ALA A 165 -15.04 -6.81 16.48
CA ALA A 165 -14.48 -5.62 15.82
C ALA A 165 -13.29 -5.97 14.90
N ASP A 166 -12.71 -7.13 15.02
CA ASP A 166 -11.49 -7.56 14.32
C ASP A 166 -11.63 -7.42 12.80
N GLY A 167 -12.78 -7.77 12.24
CA GLY A 167 -13.04 -7.65 10.80
C GLY A 167 -13.06 -6.20 10.29
N ILE A 168 -13.46 -5.24 11.13
CA ILE A 168 -13.59 -3.83 10.77
C ILE A 168 -12.25 -3.11 10.92
N PHE A 169 -11.44 -3.51 11.90
CA PHE A 169 -10.29 -2.74 12.36
C PHE A 169 -8.93 -3.35 12.04
N LEU A 170 -8.89 -4.47 11.35
CA LEU A 170 -7.66 -5.04 10.80
C LEU A 170 -7.09 -4.20 9.65
N ASN A 171 -6.99 -2.88 9.84
CA ASN A 171 -6.45 -2.00 8.82
C ASN A 171 -5.00 -1.64 9.12
N ALA A 172 -4.16 -1.87 8.14
CA ALA A 172 -2.82 -1.33 8.07
C ALA A 172 -2.62 -0.70 6.70
N ALA A 173 -1.74 0.28 6.61
CA ALA A 173 -1.46 0.93 5.34
C ALA A 173 0.01 1.29 5.21
N ILE A 174 0.45 1.41 3.97
CA ILE A 174 1.70 2.04 3.59
C ILE A 174 1.36 3.36 2.90
N ILE A 175 1.96 4.45 3.35
CA ILE A 175 2.01 5.71 2.62
C ILE A 175 3.44 5.87 2.12
N CYS A 176 3.63 6.04 0.83
CA CYS A 176 4.94 6.30 0.28
C CYS A 176 4.89 7.33 -0.84
N GLY A 177 6.03 7.98 -1.07
CA GLY A 177 6.16 9.01 -2.07
C GLY A 177 7.23 10.03 -1.71
N PHE A 178 7.09 11.22 -2.27
CA PHE A 178 7.99 12.34 -2.02
C PHE A 178 7.27 13.68 -2.17
N ASP A 179 7.82 14.70 -1.53
CA ASP A 179 7.45 16.09 -1.69
C ASP A 179 8.43 16.83 -2.63
N GLU A 180 8.44 18.16 -2.59
CA GLU A 180 9.30 19.02 -3.39
C GLU A 180 10.80 18.76 -3.24
N THR A 181 11.21 18.21 -2.10
CA THR A 181 12.61 17.80 -1.88
C THR A 181 13.03 16.66 -2.81
N GLY A 182 12.04 15.93 -3.35
CA GLY A 182 12.22 14.72 -4.13
C GLY A 182 12.70 13.53 -3.31
N GLU A 183 12.76 13.64 -1.98
CA GLU A 183 13.19 12.53 -1.13
C GLU A 183 12.08 11.52 -0.95
N PHE A 184 12.32 10.29 -1.42
CA PHE A 184 11.38 9.19 -1.29
C PHE A 184 11.36 8.63 0.13
N LYS A 185 10.17 8.59 0.74
CA LYS A 185 9.94 8.08 2.09
C LYS A 185 8.83 7.03 2.10
N ILE A 186 8.90 6.12 3.06
CA ILE A 186 7.89 5.09 3.31
C ILE A 186 7.43 5.25 4.76
N PHE A 187 6.12 5.32 4.96
CA PHE A 187 5.48 5.33 6.27
C PHE A 187 4.57 4.12 6.41
N LYS A 188 4.59 3.51 7.58
CA LYS A 188 3.66 2.46 7.96
C LYS A 188 2.62 3.00 8.92
N LEU A 189 1.36 2.79 8.60
CA LEU A 189 0.24 3.06 9.48
C LEU A 189 -0.33 1.74 9.95
N ASN A 190 -0.48 1.61 11.26
CA ASN A 190 -1.03 0.40 11.88
C ASN A 190 -2.15 0.79 12.85
N LEU A 191 -3.34 0.23 12.61
CA LEU A 191 -4.49 0.41 13.51
C LEU A 191 -4.66 -0.76 14.47
N LYS A 192 -4.04 -1.91 14.18
CA LYS A 192 -4.38 -3.15 14.89
C LYS A 192 -3.89 -3.17 16.33
N THR A 193 -2.62 -2.88 16.55
CA THR A 193 -1.98 -3.07 17.86
C THR A 193 -1.45 -1.80 18.47
N ASP A 194 -0.70 -1.04 17.70
CA ASP A 194 0.14 0.03 18.24
C ASP A 194 -0.38 1.42 17.90
N MET A 195 -1.32 1.51 16.97
CA MET A 195 -1.89 2.78 16.48
C MET A 195 -0.80 3.80 16.20
N THR A 196 0.11 3.44 15.30
CA THR A 196 1.29 4.23 14.98
C THR A 196 1.30 4.71 13.53
N CYS A 197 2.04 5.78 13.33
CA CYS A 197 2.46 6.28 12.02
C CYS A 197 3.98 6.40 12.06
N ASP A 198 4.67 5.39 11.55
CA ASP A 198 6.11 5.28 11.67
C ASP A 198 6.81 5.49 10.34
N LEU A 199 7.81 6.37 10.32
CA LEU A 199 8.77 6.43 9.21
C LEU A 199 9.56 5.12 9.21
N VAL A 200 9.54 4.41 8.10
CA VAL A 200 10.21 3.12 7.95
C VAL A 200 11.72 3.33 7.78
N PRO A 201 12.55 2.87 8.75
CA PRO A 201 13.99 3.07 8.68
C PRO A 201 14.69 2.08 7.74
N SER A 202 14.01 0.98 7.39
CA SER A 202 14.52 -0.03 6.46
C SER A 202 14.25 0.37 5.00
N ILE A 203 14.91 -0.33 4.08
CA ILE A 203 14.70 -0.11 2.64
C ILE A 203 13.37 -0.65 2.12
N PHE A 204 12.62 -1.39 2.92
CA PHE A 204 11.33 -1.97 2.53
C PHE A 204 10.33 -1.98 3.68
N GLU A 205 9.06 -2.06 3.31
CA GLU A 205 7.94 -2.34 4.22
C GLU A 205 6.88 -3.19 3.51
N THR A 206 6.14 -3.96 4.29
CA THR A 206 5.08 -4.83 3.78
C THR A 206 3.90 -4.87 4.76
N VAL A 207 2.68 -4.85 4.22
CA VAL A 207 1.44 -4.97 5.00
C VAL A 207 0.45 -5.93 4.33
N GLY A 208 -0.45 -6.46 5.14
CA GLY A 208 -1.51 -7.36 4.70
C GLY A 208 -1.25 -8.82 5.05
N SER A 209 -2.18 -9.69 4.72
CA SER A 209 -2.13 -11.11 5.08
C SER A 209 -0.99 -11.90 4.39
N GLY A 210 -0.45 -11.35 3.29
CA GLY A 210 0.72 -11.92 2.60
C GLY A 210 2.05 -11.35 3.07
N SER A 211 2.05 -10.46 4.07
CA SER A 211 3.25 -9.73 4.51
C SER A 211 4.38 -10.64 4.99
N ASP A 212 4.07 -11.70 5.71
CA ASP A 212 5.09 -12.61 6.28
C ASP A 212 5.97 -13.23 5.19
N ALA A 213 5.36 -13.73 4.11
CA ALA A 213 6.09 -14.29 2.99
C ALA A 213 6.94 -13.23 2.25
N SER A 214 6.39 -12.02 2.08
CA SER A 214 7.13 -10.89 1.50
C SER A 214 8.31 -10.48 2.37
N GLN A 215 8.11 -10.42 3.68
CA GLN A 215 9.15 -10.01 4.64
C GLN A 215 10.34 -10.97 4.63
N ILE A 216 10.10 -12.28 4.53
CA ILE A 216 11.17 -13.29 4.41
C ILE A 216 12.05 -13.01 3.18
N ILE A 217 11.44 -12.69 2.03
CA ILE A 217 12.18 -12.40 0.80
C ILE A 217 13.01 -11.12 0.96
N PHE A 218 12.42 -10.05 1.49
CA PHE A 218 13.11 -8.79 1.69
C PHE A 218 14.21 -8.87 2.76
N ALA A 219 13.96 -9.60 3.84
CA ALA A 219 14.95 -9.80 4.89
C ALA A 219 16.17 -10.59 4.35
N ALA A 220 15.92 -11.66 3.58
CA ALA A 220 16.99 -12.41 2.93
C ALA A 220 17.79 -11.53 1.95
N TYR A 221 17.12 -10.68 1.18
CA TYR A 221 17.77 -9.75 0.26
C TYR A 221 18.59 -8.69 0.99
N SER A 222 18.00 -8.01 1.97
CA SER A 222 18.69 -6.96 2.72
C SER A 222 19.82 -7.49 3.58
N GLY A 223 19.72 -8.74 4.05
CA GLY A 223 20.72 -9.38 4.89
C GLY A 223 22.06 -9.62 4.22
N VAL A 224 22.08 -9.75 2.88
CA VAL A 224 23.32 -9.91 2.10
C VAL A 224 23.90 -8.59 1.61
N LYS A 225 23.20 -7.48 1.79
CA LYS A 225 23.66 -6.15 1.41
C LYS A 225 24.52 -5.53 2.52
N THR A 226 25.54 -4.82 2.12
CA THR A 226 26.35 -4.00 3.04
C THR A 226 25.49 -2.90 3.70
N LEU A 227 25.97 -2.34 4.79
CA LEU A 227 25.29 -1.22 5.45
C LEU A 227 25.18 0.01 4.54
N ASP A 228 26.20 0.26 3.73
CA ASP A 228 26.22 1.37 2.78
C ASP A 228 25.18 1.18 1.66
N GLU A 229 25.13 -0.01 1.04
CA GLU A 229 24.11 -0.34 0.04
C GLU A 229 22.70 -0.16 0.61
N ARG A 230 22.44 -0.65 1.84
CA ARG A 230 21.14 -0.50 2.50
C ARG A 230 20.75 0.94 2.79
N ARG A 231 21.72 1.84 3.01
CA ARG A 231 21.46 3.25 3.34
C ARG A 231 21.41 4.15 2.11
N ASN A 232 22.25 3.90 1.13
CA ASN A 232 22.55 4.88 0.10
C ASN A 232 21.98 4.52 -1.27
N LYS A 233 22.17 3.28 -1.74
CA LYS A 233 21.75 2.94 -3.09
C LYS A 233 21.65 1.42 -3.33
N ILE A 234 20.47 1.00 -3.75
CA ILE A 234 20.21 -0.31 -4.33
C ILE A 234 20.02 -0.13 -5.83
N ASP A 235 20.52 -1.06 -6.64
CA ASP A 235 20.21 -1.05 -8.07
C ASP A 235 18.69 -1.15 -8.27
N ARG A 236 18.13 -0.24 -9.06
CA ARG A 236 16.68 -0.11 -9.24
C ARG A 236 16.06 -1.34 -9.89
N VAL A 237 16.77 -1.97 -10.83
CA VAL A 237 16.27 -3.18 -11.52
C VAL A 237 16.28 -4.36 -10.56
N GLU A 238 17.36 -4.52 -9.80
CA GLU A 238 17.45 -5.52 -8.74
C GLU A 238 16.35 -5.34 -7.70
N GLY A 239 16.14 -4.09 -7.24
CA GLY A 239 15.10 -3.77 -6.26
C GLY A 239 13.68 -4.10 -6.76
N ILE A 240 13.37 -3.79 -8.02
CA ILE A 240 12.08 -4.18 -8.64
C ILE A 240 11.95 -5.71 -8.74
N ILE A 241 13.02 -6.41 -9.10
CA ILE A 241 13.02 -7.88 -9.12
C ILE A 241 12.68 -8.43 -7.72
N GLN A 242 13.26 -7.88 -6.66
CA GLN A 242 12.95 -8.31 -5.29
C GLN A 242 11.52 -7.94 -4.88
N LEU A 243 11.03 -6.77 -5.25
CA LEU A 243 9.65 -6.33 -5.01
C LEU A 243 8.63 -7.30 -5.63
N ILE A 244 8.84 -7.66 -6.90
CA ILE A 244 8.00 -8.63 -7.61
C ILE A 244 8.14 -10.03 -7.00
N ARG A 245 9.36 -10.44 -6.65
CA ARG A 245 9.62 -11.74 -6.01
C ARG A 245 8.89 -11.86 -4.67
N ALA A 246 8.91 -10.82 -3.84
CA ALA A 246 8.21 -10.77 -2.57
C ALA A 246 6.69 -10.90 -2.77
N THR A 247 6.13 -10.17 -3.74
CA THR A 247 4.70 -10.27 -4.08
C THR A 247 4.33 -11.66 -4.65
N ASN A 248 5.19 -12.26 -5.47
CA ASN A 248 5.03 -13.64 -5.95
C ASN A 248 5.06 -14.67 -4.81
N ALA A 249 5.94 -14.49 -3.83
CA ALA A 249 5.98 -15.34 -2.64
C ALA A 249 4.68 -15.25 -1.84
N ALA A 250 4.19 -14.03 -1.59
CA ALA A 250 2.91 -13.82 -0.92
C ALA A 250 1.76 -14.52 -1.67
N ALA A 251 1.70 -14.41 -2.99
CA ALA A 251 0.66 -15.06 -3.81
C ALA A 251 0.75 -16.61 -3.80
N ARG A 252 1.94 -17.16 -3.58
CA ARG A 252 2.13 -18.63 -3.49
C ARG A 252 1.75 -19.19 -2.12
N PHE A 253 2.03 -18.45 -1.05
CA PHE A 253 1.83 -18.93 0.31
C PHE A 253 0.48 -18.50 0.93
N ASN A 254 -0.22 -17.57 0.30
CA ASN A 254 -1.50 -17.09 0.79
C ASN A 254 -2.57 -17.14 -0.31
N MET A 255 -3.58 -18.02 -0.12
CA MET A 255 -4.65 -18.23 -1.10
C MET A 255 -5.51 -16.97 -1.37
N GLY A 256 -5.45 -15.98 -0.49
CA GLY A 256 -6.19 -14.73 -0.64
C GLY A 256 -5.40 -13.65 -1.37
N VAL A 257 -4.15 -13.91 -1.75
CA VAL A 257 -3.28 -13.02 -2.52
C VAL A 257 -3.12 -13.57 -3.92
N GLY A 258 -3.31 -12.75 -4.94
CA GLY A 258 -3.19 -13.22 -6.33
C GLY A 258 -3.70 -12.22 -7.36
N GLY A 259 -3.91 -12.71 -8.57
CA GLY A 259 -4.28 -11.89 -9.71
C GLY A 259 -3.08 -11.28 -10.41
N TYR A 260 -3.32 -10.21 -11.15
CA TYR A 260 -2.25 -9.38 -11.68
C TYR A 260 -1.66 -8.53 -10.56
N PHE A 261 -0.48 -7.97 -10.82
CA PHE A 261 0.14 -7.02 -9.90
C PHE A 261 -0.04 -5.62 -10.44
N ASN A 262 -0.18 -4.65 -9.52
CA ASN A 262 0.01 -3.26 -9.82
C ASN A 262 1.38 -2.84 -9.28
N ILE A 263 2.29 -2.40 -10.16
CA ILE A 263 3.65 -1.98 -9.81
C ILE A 263 3.74 -0.50 -10.11
N ILE A 264 4.10 0.30 -9.11
CA ILE A 264 4.23 1.74 -9.26
C ILE A 264 5.64 2.15 -8.87
N TYR A 265 6.33 2.79 -9.80
CA TYR A 265 7.67 3.32 -9.62
C TYR A 265 7.63 4.83 -9.44
N PHE A 266 8.45 5.33 -8.51
CA PHE A 266 8.62 6.74 -8.18
C PHE A 266 10.00 7.23 -8.58
N ASP A 267 10.04 8.42 -9.18
CA ASP A 267 11.27 9.14 -9.47
C ASP A 267 11.16 10.62 -9.07
N GLY A 268 11.65 10.93 -7.89
CA GLY A 268 11.66 12.28 -7.33
C GLY A 268 12.66 13.23 -8.01
N THR A 269 13.47 12.76 -8.97
CA THR A 269 14.36 13.61 -9.76
C THR A 269 13.66 14.25 -10.97
N LYS A 270 12.47 13.75 -11.33
CA LYS A 270 11.72 14.20 -12.50
C LYS A 270 10.81 15.39 -12.19
N ASP A 271 10.58 16.22 -13.20
CA ASP A 271 9.70 17.39 -13.08
C ASP A 271 8.29 17.12 -13.57
N SER A 272 8.13 16.29 -14.61
CA SER A 272 6.82 15.94 -15.16
C SER A 272 6.07 14.92 -14.29
N PRO A 273 4.80 15.14 -13.93
CA PRO A 273 4.00 14.19 -13.17
C PRO A 273 3.95 12.77 -13.77
N SER A 274 3.95 12.67 -15.11
CA SER A 274 3.93 11.38 -15.82
C SER A 274 5.26 10.63 -15.77
N GLU A 275 6.36 11.32 -15.47
CA GLU A 275 7.68 10.72 -15.29
C GLU A 275 7.99 10.47 -13.81
N ARG A 276 7.42 11.30 -12.92
CA ARG A 276 7.56 11.15 -11.46
C ARG A 276 6.93 9.89 -10.92
N LEU A 277 5.81 9.48 -11.53
CA LEU A 277 5.06 8.30 -11.15
C LEU A 277 4.74 7.46 -12.39
N VAL A 278 5.29 6.26 -12.42
CA VAL A 278 5.13 5.31 -13.53
C VAL A 278 4.39 4.09 -13.04
N GLU A 279 3.21 3.86 -13.60
CA GLU A 279 2.36 2.71 -13.27
C GLU A 279 2.48 1.63 -14.34
N VAL A 280 2.69 0.39 -13.89
CA VAL A 280 2.79 -0.82 -14.72
C VAL A 280 1.76 -1.82 -14.24
N MET A 281 0.76 -2.04 -15.08
CA MET A 281 -0.39 -2.90 -14.77
C MET A 281 -0.61 -3.98 -15.84
N ASP A 282 -1.61 -4.80 -15.66
CA ASP A 282 -2.15 -5.78 -16.60
C ASP A 282 -1.07 -6.72 -17.17
N ASN A 283 -1.05 -6.86 -18.48
CA ASN A 283 -0.17 -7.79 -19.17
C ASN A 283 1.32 -7.50 -18.97
N ARG A 284 1.72 -6.24 -18.77
CA ARG A 284 3.12 -5.88 -18.50
C ARG A 284 3.54 -6.33 -17.12
N ALA A 285 2.71 -6.09 -16.11
CA ALA A 285 2.96 -6.52 -14.74
C ALA A 285 2.95 -8.06 -14.64
N LYS A 286 2.02 -8.72 -15.36
CA LYS A 286 2.02 -10.18 -15.46
C LYS A 286 3.31 -10.73 -16.07
N LEU A 287 3.75 -10.15 -17.17
CA LEU A 287 4.99 -10.57 -17.83
C LEU A 287 6.21 -10.36 -16.93
N ALA A 288 6.27 -9.25 -16.17
CA ALA A 288 7.30 -9.00 -15.19
C ALA A 288 7.29 -10.05 -14.07
N SER A 289 6.11 -10.43 -13.58
CA SER A 289 5.96 -11.51 -12.59
C SER A 289 6.44 -12.87 -13.14
N GLU A 290 6.03 -13.24 -14.35
CA GLU A 290 6.45 -14.48 -15.01
C GLU A 290 7.97 -14.49 -15.24
N LEU A 291 8.54 -13.37 -15.66
CA LEU A 291 9.99 -13.22 -15.87
C LEU A 291 10.78 -13.44 -14.57
N VAL A 292 10.35 -12.81 -13.48
CA VAL A 292 11.00 -12.99 -12.17
C VAL A 292 10.90 -14.43 -11.68
N GLN A 293 9.76 -15.11 -11.91
CA GLN A 293 9.60 -16.52 -11.58
C GLN A 293 10.55 -17.41 -12.43
N ALA A 294 10.64 -17.13 -13.75
CA ALA A 294 11.53 -17.84 -14.65
C ALA A 294 13.02 -17.66 -14.29
N TYR A 295 13.38 -16.43 -13.89
CA TYR A 295 14.72 -16.08 -13.44
C TYR A 295 15.14 -16.90 -12.21
N TYR A 296 14.34 -16.85 -11.13
CA TYR A 296 14.63 -17.61 -9.91
C TYR A 296 14.52 -19.13 -10.07
N SER A 297 13.86 -19.59 -11.12
CA SER A 297 13.81 -21.02 -11.50
C SER A 297 14.89 -21.41 -12.51
N ASN A 298 15.84 -20.52 -12.76
CA ASN A 298 16.99 -20.73 -13.66
C ASN A 298 16.63 -21.01 -15.13
N TYR A 299 15.46 -20.56 -15.58
CA TYR A 299 15.07 -20.64 -17.00
C TYR A 299 15.64 -19.49 -17.83
N ILE A 300 16.02 -18.38 -17.22
CA ILE A 300 16.57 -17.18 -17.86
C ILE A 300 17.86 -16.78 -17.13
N SER A 301 18.82 -16.22 -17.85
CA SER A 301 20.06 -15.69 -17.27
C SER A 301 19.84 -14.31 -16.66
N ASP A 302 20.73 -13.92 -15.75
CA ASP A 302 20.72 -12.65 -15.04
C ASP A 302 20.65 -11.46 -16.01
N ASN A 303 21.57 -11.39 -16.98
CA ASN A 303 21.63 -10.29 -17.95
C ASN A 303 20.30 -10.12 -18.71
N ASN A 304 19.74 -11.21 -19.23
CA ASN A 304 18.48 -11.18 -19.95
C ASN A 304 17.31 -10.77 -19.04
N ALA A 305 17.29 -11.21 -17.80
CA ALA A 305 16.24 -10.85 -16.84
C ALA A 305 16.29 -9.35 -16.53
N TYR A 306 17.48 -8.81 -16.27
CA TYR A 306 17.68 -7.39 -15.97
C TYR A 306 17.32 -6.49 -17.15
N GLU A 307 17.78 -6.81 -18.37
CA GLU A 307 17.43 -6.03 -19.56
C GLU A 307 15.93 -6.01 -19.84
N ILE A 308 15.25 -7.15 -19.69
CA ILE A 308 13.82 -7.23 -19.95
C ILE A 308 13.03 -6.49 -18.88
N ILE A 309 13.41 -6.60 -17.60
CA ILE A 309 12.76 -5.83 -16.51
C ILE A 309 12.98 -4.33 -16.69
N ASP A 310 14.19 -3.89 -17.03
CA ASP A 310 14.46 -2.46 -17.28
C ASP A 310 13.57 -1.91 -18.40
N GLU A 311 13.39 -2.66 -19.49
CA GLU A 311 12.50 -2.27 -20.59
C GLU A 311 11.02 -2.33 -20.22
N LEU A 312 10.58 -3.32 -19.43
CA LEU A 312 9.19 -3.45 -19.01
C LEU A 312 8.74 -2.32 -18.08
N ILE A 313 9.59 -1.92 -17.15
CA ILE A 313 9.25 -1.02 -16.04
C ILE A 313 9.67 0.42 -16.36
N TYR A 314 10.91 0.64 -16.79
CA TYR A 314 11.51 1.98 -16.88
C TYR A 314 11.48 2.57 -18.29
N ASN A 315 12.04 1.87 -19.26
CA ASN A 315 12.18 2.42 -20.62
C ASN A 315 10.87 2.40 -21.40
N ARG A 316 10.12 1.31 -21.34
CA ARG A 316 8.78 1.11 -21.92
C ARG A 316 8.66 1.48 -23.42
N LYS A 317 9.78 1.46 -24.16
CA LYS A 317 9.81 1.79 -25.60
C LYS A 317 9.22 0.69 -26.46
N LYS A 318 9.38 -0.58 -26.03
CA LYS A 318 8.90 -1.74 -26.78
C LYS A 318 7.45 -2.06 -26.42
N SER A 319 6.70 -2.56 -27.42
CA SER A 319 5.34 -3.05 -27.23
C SER A 319 5.33 -4.32 -26.35
N PHE A 320 4.16 -4.64 -25.78
CA PHE A 320 3.98 -5.88 -25.05
C PHE A 320 4.35 -7.12 -25.87
N LYS A 321 3.95 -7.14 -27.17
CA LYS A 321 4.25 -8.25 -28.08
C LYS A 321 5.75 -8.47 -28.27
N GLU A 322 6.51 -7.39 -28.46
CA GLU A 322 7.97 -7.44 -28.59
C GLU A 322 8.63 -7.92 -27.28
N MET A 323 8.13 -7.45 -26.13
CA MET A 323 8.64 -7.87 -24.83
C MET A 323 8.37 -9.34 -24.55
N ASN A 324 7.16 -9.83 -24.83
CA ASN A 324 6.84 -11.24 -24.70
C ASN A 324 7.69 -12.12 -25.63
N ALA A 325 7.94 -11.67 -26.85
CA ALA A 325 8.84 -12.37 -27.78
C ALA A 325 10.29 -12.41 -27.26
N ALA A 326 10.80 -11.28 -26.71
CA ALA A 326 12.12 -11.22 -26.10
C ALA A 326 12.23 -12.17 -24.89
N PHE A 327 11.24 -12.20 -24.02
CA PHE A 327 11.17 -13.12 -22.88
C PHE A 327 11.22 -14.59 -23.32
N LEU A 328 10.42 -14.98 -24.30
CA LEU A 328 10.40 -16.35 -24.81
C LEU A 328 11.72 -16.73 -25.50
N LYS A 329 12.37 -15.79 -26.20
CA LYS A 329 13.67 -15.99 -26.85
C LYS A 329 14.81 -16.13 -25.84
N ALA A 330 14.75 -15.38 -24.74
CA ALA A 330 15.76 -15.42 -23.66
C ALA A 330 15.74 -16.72 -22.85
N SER A 331 14.69 -17.52 -22.98
CA SER A 331 14.55 -18.78 -22.23
C SER A 331 15.52 -19.85 -22.68
N LYS A 332 16.21 -20.46 -21.72
CA LYS A 332 17.07 -21.63 -21.94
C LYS A 332 16.30 -22.86 -22.48
N ASN A 333 15.02 -22.97 -22.11
CA ASN A 333 14.11 -24.01 -22.61
C ASN A 333 12.67 -23.50 -22.59
N LYS A 334 12.22 -22.97 -23.73
CA LYS A 334 10.90 -22.34 -23.88
C LYS A 334 9.76 -23.27 -23.45
N ALA A 335 9.71 -24.49 -23.97
CA ALA A 335 8.60 -25.42 -23.69
C ALA A 335 8.48 -25.77 -22.19
N LYS A 336 9.63 -25.99 -21.53
CA LYS A 336 9.66 -26.30 -20.09
C LYS A 336 9.27 -25.09 -19.26
N MET A 337 9.70 -23.89 -19.63
CA MET A 337 9.33 -22.65 -18.97
C MET A 337 7.83 -22.34 -19.11
N GLU A 338 7.27 -22.45 -20.33
CA GLU A 338 5.83 -22.23 -20.56
C GLU A 338 4.98 -23.21 -19.74
N ARG A 339 5.38 -24.49 -19.70
CA ARG A 339 4.71 -25.49 -18.86
C ARG A 339 4.79 -25.15 -17.36
N PHE A 340 5.93 -24.68 -16.91
CA PHE A 340 6.14 -24.30 -15.50
C PHE A 340 5.28 -23.08 -15.11
N LEU A 341 5.28 -22.03 -15.95
CA LEU A 341 4.61 -20.77 -15.63
C LEU A 341 3.10 -20.80 -15.93
N ARG A 342 2.69 -21.50 -16.98
CA ARG A 342 1.32 -21.41 -17.54
C ARG A 342 0.58 -22.75 -17.56
N GLY A 343 1.24 -23.83 -17.14
CA GLY A 343 0.65 -25.18 -17.09
C GLY A 343 0.46 -25.85 -18.46
N TYR A 344 0.56 -25.11 -19.58
CA TYR A 344 0.39 -25.62 -20.94
C TYR A 344 1.26 -24.83 -21.92
N LYS A 345 1.50 -25.41 -23.08
CA LYS A 345 2.19 -24.76 -24.19
C LYS A 345 1.22 -23.80 -24.90
N VAL A 346 1.58 -22.55 -24.99
CA VAL A 346 0.87 -21.61 -25.86
C VAL A 346 1.33 -21.87 -27.30
N ALA A 347 0.38 -22.22 -28.16
CA ALA A 347 0.64 -22.50 -29.56
C ALA A 347 1.07 -21.25 -30.34
#